data_b7f09ce61dc8a636be0b4b2f15f046c6
#
_entry.id   b7f09ce61dc8a636be0b4b2f15f046c6
#
_cell.length_a   1.000
_cell.length_b   1.000
_cell.length_c   1.000
_cell.angle_alpha   90.00
_cell.angle_beta   90.00
_cell.angle_gamma   90.00
#
_symmetry.space_group_name_H-M   'P 1'
#
loop_
_entity.id
_entity.type
_entity.pdbx_description
1 polymer ?
#
loop_
_entity_poly.entity_id
_entity_poly.type
_entity_poly.pdbx_seq_one_letter_code
_entity_poly.pdbx_strand_id
1 'polypeptide(L)'
;MKIAVISDTHDHMNNILQAVSIINERKINAVIHCGDYVAPFVKKWFDKLDESIKKNFFGVFGNNDGERLSLKQNLGQICQFPQNGNELIIELGGKRIFVSHMPQQEVIEALAHSSRFDIILTGHTHAKKIEKYENGVLAINPGELCGYLTGNSTFAIIDTEKMDSNIIEL
;
A
#
# COMPACT_ATOMS: atom_id res chain seq x y z
N MET A 1 2.86 -1.57 16.01
CA MET A 1 1.67 -1.32 15.17
C MET A 1 1.75 -2.18 13.91
N LYS A 2 0.62 -2.78 13.47
CA LYS A 2 0.60 -3.59 12.23
C LYS A 2 -0.04 -2.82 11.09
N ILE A 3 0.62 -2.78 9.92
CA ILE A 3 0.18 -2.07 8.71
C ILE A 3 0.08 -3.07 7.56
N ALA A 4 -1.07 -3.15 6.90
CA ALA A 4 -1.19 -3.87 5.63
C ALA A 4 -0.79 -2.94 4.48
N VAL A 5 0.04 -3.44 3.57
CA VAL A 5 0.46 -2.73 2.36
C VAL A 5 -0.06 -3.48 1.16
N ILE A 6 -0.86 -2.81 0.34
CA ILE A 6 -1.51 -3.36 -0.85
C ILE A 6 -1.07 -2.53 -2.06
N SER A 7 -0.98 -3.14 -3.22
CA SER A 7 -0.74 -2.46 -4.50
C SER A 7 -1.39 -3.22 -5.65
N ASP A 8 -1.56 -2.52 -6.77
CA ASP A 8 -1.91 -3.15 -8.05
C ASP A 8 -3.15 -4.06 -7.93
N THR A 9 -4.25 -3.47 -7.46
CA THR A 9 -5.52 -4.19 -7.26
C THR A 9 -6.31 -4.36 -8.55
N HIS A 10 -6.15 -3.46 -9.52
CA HIS A 10 -6.75 -3.52 -10.86
C HIS A 10 -8.18 -4.03 -10.88
N ASP A 11 -9.04 -3.46 -10.03
CA ASP A 11 -10.46 -3.81 -9.91
C ASP A 11 -10.74 -5.30 -9.65
N HIS A 12 -9.76 -6.06 -9.16
CA HIS A 12 -9.95 -7.49 -8.91
C HIS A 12 -10.75 -7.71 -7.62
N MET A 13 -12.08 -7.63 -7.74
CA MET A 13 -13.04 -7.67 -6.63
C MET A 13 -12.78 -8.80 -5.64
N ASN A 14 -12.62 -10.03 -6.14
CA ASN A 14 -12.50 -11.21 -5.26
C ASN A 14 -11.26 -11.13 -4.37
N ASN A 15 -10.11 -10.75 -4.94
CA ASN A 15 -8.86 -10.64 -4.19
C ASN A 15 -8.89 -9.46 -3.21
N ILE A 16 -9.51 -8.34 -3.60
CA ILE A 16 -9.71 -7.20 -2.68
C ILE A 16 -10.56 -7.65 -1.48
N LEU A 17 -11.68 -8.33 -1.71
CA LEU A 17 -12.54 -8.81 -0.63
C LEU A 17 -11.85 -9.84 0.26
N GLN A 18 -11.06 -10.74 -0.32
CA GLN A 18 -10.27 -11.72 0.45
C GLN A 18 -9.19 -11.04 1.30
N ALA A 19 -8.44 -10.08 0.73
CA ALA A 19 -7.45 -9.31 1.48
C ALA A 19 -8.12 -8.52 2.63
N VAL A 20 -9.25 -7.85 2.36
CA VAL A 20 -10.03 -7.12 3.37
C VAL A 20 -10.47 -8.04 4.52
N SER A 21 -10.93 -9.27 4.23
CA SER A 21 -11.29 -10.25 5.26
C SER A 21 -10.09 -10.58 6.15
N ILE A 22 -8.94 -10.91 5.54
CA ILE A 22 -7.71 -11.23 6.27
C ILE A 22 -7.23 -10.05 7.13
N ILE A 23 -7.32 -8.83 6.60
CA ILE A 23 -6.93 -7.59 7.29
C ILE A 23 -7.79 -7.38 8.53
N ASN A 24 -9.12 -7.54 8.42
CA ASN A 24 -10.06 -7.43 9.54
C ASN A 24 -9.82 -8.54 10.59
N GLU A 25 -9.73 -9.80 10.16
CA GLU A 25 -9.50 -10.96 11.03
C GLU A 25 -8.20 -10.84 11.85
N ARG A 26 -7.13 -10.34 11.21
CA ARG A 26 -5.82 -10.14 11.86
C ARG A 26 -5.75 -8.87 12.69
N LYS A 27 -6.83 -8.09 12.76
CA LYS A 27 -6.93 -6.82 13.51
C LYS A 27 -5.77 -5.88 13.16
N ILE A 28 -5.55 -5.70 11.85
CA ILE A 28 -4.54 -4.76 11.34
C ILE A 28 -4.95 -3.34 11.75
N ASN A 29 -3.99 -2.48 12.03
CA ASN A 29 -4.27 -1.14 12.54
C ASN A 29 -4.43 -0.09 11.44
N ALA A 30 -3.80 -0.31 10.28
CA ALA A 30 -3.80 0.63 9.15
C ALA A 30 -3.63 -0.10 7.82
N VAL A 31 -4.08 0.53 6.74
CA VAL A 31 -3.88 0.07 5.37
C VAL A 31 -3.18 1.17 4.58
N ILE A 32 -2.19 0.80 3.78
CA ILE A 32 -1.56 1.69 2.80
C ILE A 32 -1.68 1.03 1.42
N HIS A 33 -2.27 1.75 0.47
CA HIS A 33 -2.39 1.29 -0.91
C HIS A 33 -1.43 2.06 -1.80
N CYS A 34 -0.51 1.35 -2.45
CA CYS A 34 0.56 1.94 -3.24
C CYS A 34 0.17 2.27 -4.70
N GLY A 35 -1.13 2.34 -5.03
CA GLY A 35 -1.61 2.75 -6.36
C GLY A 35 -2.13 1.62 -7.23
N ASP A 36 -2.64 1.99 -8.40
CA ASP A 36 -3.30 1.12 -9.38
C ASP A 36 -4.55 0.44 -8.83
N TYR A 37 -5.52 1.27 -8.44
CA TYR A 37 -6.89 0.86 -8.10
C TYR A 37 -7.70 0.58 -9.37
N VAL A 38 -7.61 1.48 -10.36
CA VAL A 38 -8.23 1.65 -11.66
C VAL A 38 -9.56 2.39 -11.59
N ALA A 39 -10.66 1.77 -11.15
CA ALA A 39 -11.97 2.41 -11.19
C ALA A 39 -12.49 2.83 -9.80
N PRO A 40 -13.34 3.87 -9.72
CA PRO A 40 -13.92 4.34 -8.45
C PRO A 40 -14.76 3.32 -7.69
N PHE A 41 -15.16 2.23 -8.35
CA PHE A 41 -15.99 1.16 -7.77
C PHE A 41 -15.28 0.36 -6.66
N VAL A 42 -13.95 0.38 -6.62
CA VAL A 42 -13.15 -0.29 -5.58
C VAL A 42 -13.54 0.14 -4.17
N LYS A 43 -14.04 1.38 -4.02
CA LYS A 43 -14.57 1.85 -2.74
C LYS A 43 -15.55 0.88 -2.13
N LYS A 44 -16.48 0.32 -2.91
CA LYS A 44 -17.51 -0.62 -2.43
C LYS A 44 -16.90 -1.85 -1.74
N TRP A 45 -15.73 -2.26 -2.17
CA TRP A 45 -15.05 -3.45 -1.62
C TRP A 45 -14.21 -3.06 -0.40
N PHE A 46 -13.49 -1.94 -0.44
CA PHE A 46 -12.75 -1.41 0.70
C PHE A 46 -13.65 -0.88 1.83
N ASP A 47 -14.92 -0.55 1.54
CA ASP A 47 -15.92 -0.22 2.58
C ASP A 47 -16.18 -1.38 3.56
N LYS A 48 -15.74 -2.61 3.22
CA LYS A 48 -15.81 -3.76 4.12
C LYS A 48 -14.69 -3.82 5.16
N LEU A 49 -13.70 -2.92 5.10
CA LEU A 49 -12.74 -2.74 6.18
C LEU A 49 -13.45 -2.29 7.46
N ASP A 50 -12.98 -2.75 8.60
CA ASP A 50 -13.46 -2.30 9.91
C ASP A 50 -13.30 -0.77 10.06
N GLU A 51 -14.23 -0.13 10.76
CA GLU A 51 -14.23 1.34 10.94
C GLU A 51 -12.96 1.88 11.60
N SER A 52 -12.34 1.09 12.48
CA SER A 52 -11.05 1.45 13.10
C SER A 52 -9.90 1.50 12.09
N ILE A 53 -9.94 0.64 11.06
CA ILE A 53 -8.93 0.55 10.00
C ILE A 53 -9.13 1.66 8.97
N LYS A 54 -10.38 1.96 8.58
CA LYS A 54 -10.69 3.03 7.62
C LYS A 54 -10.15 4.40 8.06
N LYS A 55 -10.11 4.68 9.36
CA LYS A 55 -9.52 5.92 9.91
C LYS A 55 -8.04 6.08 9.58
N ASN A 56 -7.37 4.96 9.33
CA ASN A 56 -5.94 4.86 9.01
C ASN A 56 -5.73 4.19 7.65
N PHE A 57 -6.61 4.46 6.70
CA PHE A 57 -6.42 4.01 5.32
C PHE A 57 -5.83 5.16 4.50
N PHE A 58 -4.67 4.92 3.91
CA PHE A 58 -3.91 5.87 3.11
C PHE A 58 -3.64 5.28 1.72
N GLY A 59 -3.45 6.15 0.73
CA GLY A 59 -3.12 5.68 -0.60
C GLY A 59 -2.53 6.75 -1.51
N VAL A 60 -1.86 6.30 -2.56
CA VAL A 60 -1.37 7.13 -3.65
C VAL A 60 -1.99 6.65 -4.96
N PHE A 61 -1.94 7.46 -6.01
CA PHE A 61 -2.34 7.03 -7.34
C PHE A 61 -1.20 6.33 -8.07
N GLY A 62 -1.55 5.34 -8.88
CA GLY A 62 -0.67 4.69 -9.82
C GLY A 62 -0.84 5.20 -11.26
N ASN A 63 -0.16 4.58 -12.21
CA ASN A 63 -0.20 4.96 -13.62
C ASN A 63 -1.49 4.51 -14.32
N ASN A 64 -2.14 3.45 -13.83
CA ASN A 64 -3.41 2.97 -14.38
C ASN A 64 -4.65 3.60 -13.74
N ASP A 65 -4.49 4.52 -12.79
CA ASP A 65 -5.58 5.25 -12.16
C ASP A 65 -6.03 6.41 -13.07
N GLY A 66 -6.87 6.09 -14.07
CA GLY A 66 -7.29 7.03 -15.10
C GLY A 66 -8.28 8.09 -14.61
N GLU A 67 -9.29 7.69 -13.85
CA GLU A 67 -10.34 8.57 -13.31
C GLU A 67 -10.03 9.09 -11.91
N ARG A 68 -8.85 9.70 -11.74
CA ARG A 68 -8.33 10.13 -10.41
C ARG A 68 -9.28 11.05 -9.65
N LEU A 69 -10.01 11.94 -10.36
CA LEU A 69 -10.97 12.83 -9.71
C LEU A 69 -12.11 12.03 -9.09
N SER A 70 -12.76 11.16 -9.86
CA SER A 70 -13.84 10.30 -9.39
C SER A 70 -13.36 9.32 -8.33
N LEU A 71 -12.16 8.75 -8.49
CA LEU A 71 -11.54 7.87 -7.51
C LEU A 71 -11.33 8.60 -6.18
N LYS A 72 -10.77 9.82 -6.22
CA LYS A 72 -10.57 10.65 -5.02
C LYS A 72 -11.88 11.06 -4.36
N GLN A 73 -12.93 11.38 -5.14
CA GLN A 73 -14.24 11.73 -4.59
C GLN A 73 -14.94 10.55 -3.91
N ASN A 74 -14.82 9.35 -4.47
CA ASN A 74 -15.46 8.14 -3.94
C ASN A 74 -14.63 7.49 -2.84
N LEU A 75 -13.43 7.00 -3.16
CA LEU A 75 -12.58 6.30 -2.21
C LEU A 75 -12.03 7.24 -1.13
N GLY A 76 -11.87 8.53 -1.42
CA GLY A 76 -11.44 9.55 -0.45
C GLY A 76 -12.37 9.75 0.75
N GLN A 77 -13.56 9.16 0.73
CA GLN A 77 -14.44 9.11 1.91
C GLN A 77 -13.90 8.20 3.01
N ILE A 78 -13.05 7.23 2.65
CA ILE A 78 -12.46 6.25 3.57
C ILE A 78 -10.94 6.13 3.44
N CYS A 79 -10.33 6.68 2.39
CA CYS A 79 -8.89 6.63 2.13
C CYS A 79 -8.32 8.06 2.03
N GLN A 80 -7.23 8.32 2.72
CA GLN A 80 -6.55 9.61 2.71
C GLN A 80 -5.53 9.67 1.57
N PHE A 81 -5.77 10.52 0.58
CA PHE A 81 -4.87 10.76 -0.53
C PHE A 81 -4.06 12.06 -0.32
N PRO A 82 -2.78 12.10 -0.72
CA PRO A 82 -2.01 13.36 -0.74
C PRO A 82 -2.60 14.36 -1.74
N GLN A 83 -2.24 15.65 -1.60
CA GLN A 83 -2.77 16.71 -2.47
C GLN A 83 -2.42 16.45 -3.95
N ASN A 84 -1.16 16.12 -4.24
CA ASN A 84 -0.68 15.79 -5.58
C ASN A 84 -1.07 14.37 -6.06
N GLY A 85 -1.52 13.50 -5.15
CA GLY A 85 -1.98 12.15 -5.44
C GLY A 85 -0.89 11.11 -5.68
N ASN A 86 0.36 11.48 -5.93
CA ASN A 86 1.40 10.57 -6.41
C ASN A 86 2.37 10.12 -5.32
N GLU A 87 2.63 10.96 -4.33
CA GLU A 87 3.62 10.70 -3.29
C GLU A 87 3.04 11.08 -1.92
N LEU A 88 3.22 10.21 -0.95
CA LEU A 88 2.75 10.40 0.41
C LEU A 88 3.91 10.26 1.38
N ILE A 89 4.02 11.20 2.30
CA ILE A 89 4.91 11.12 3.45
C ILE A 89 4.03 11.19 4.69
N ILE A 90 4.08 10.14 5.51
CA ILE A 90 3.28 10.05 6.74
C ILE A 90 4.14 9.56 7.90
N GLU A 91 3.71 9.91 9.11
CA GLU A 91 4.20 9.31 10.34
C GLU A 91 3.12 8.37 10.89
N LEU A 92 3.44 7.09 10.99
CA LEU A 92 2.50 6.06 11.41
C LEU A 92 3.21 4.98 12.22
N GLY A 93 2.66 4.65 13.39
CA GLY A 93 3.29 3.66 14.29
C GLY A 93 4.70 4.06 14.75
N GLY A 94 4.98 5.36 14.89
CA GLY A 94 6.29 5.90 15.26
C GLY A 94 7.35 5.78 14.15
N LYS A 95 6.92 5.57 12.90
CA LYS A 95 7.79 5.43 11.73
C LYS A 95 7.46 6.47 10.67
N ARG A 96 8.48 7.02 10.04
CA ARG A 96 8.35 7.91 8.90
C ARG A 96 8.37 7.10 7.61
N ILE A 97 7.25 7.14 6.89
CA ILE A 97 6.97 6.29 5.74
C ILE A 97 6.86 7.14 4.49
N PHE A 98 7.59 6.77 3.45
CA PHE A 98 7.43 7.30 2.10
C PHE A 98 6.66 6.29 1.25
N VAL A 99 5.68 6.76 0.47
CA VAL A 99 4.88 5.94 -0.44
C VAL A 99 4.86 6.58 -1.81
N SER A 100 5.20 5.83 -2.83
CA SER A 100 5.05 6.23 -4.24
C SER A 100 4.85 4.98 -5.09
N HIS A 101 3.98 5.06 -6.11
CA HIS A 101 3.65 3.88 -6.91
C HIS A 101 4.85 3.38 -7.73
N MET A 102 5.49 4.26 -8.49
CA MET A 102 6.56 3.87 -9.43
C MET A 102 7.78 4.80 -9.40
N PRO A 103 8.47 4.91 -8.24
CA PRO A 103 9.73 5.64 -8.20
C PRO A 103 10.81 4.86 -8.94
N GLN A 104 11.77 5.55 -9.55
CA GLN A 104 12.96 4.91 -10.10
C GLN A 104 13.78 4.26 -8.99
N GLN A 105 14.51 3.19 -9.32
CA GLN A 105 15.30 2.44 -8.33
C GLN A 105 16.35 3.34 -7.64
N GLU A 106 16.98 4.25 -8.40
CA GLU A 106 17.96 5.22 -7.87
C GLU A 106 17.34 6.17 -6.83
N VAL A 107 16.05 6.49 -6.99
CA VAL A 107 15.30 7.32 -6.01
C VAL A 107 15.07 6.53 -4.74
N ILE A 108 14.68 5.25 -4.84
CA ILE A 108 14.50 4.36 -3.68
C ILE A 108 15.82 4.26 -2.89
N GLU A 109 16.93 4.02 -3.57
CA GLU A 109 18.26 3.92 -2.97
C GLU A 109 18.69 5.23 -2.28
N ALA A 110 18.50 6.37 -2.96
CA ALA A 110 18.81 7.68 -2.41
C ALA A 110 17.98 7.97 -1.14
N LEU A 111 16.68 7.65 -1.14
CA LEU A 111 15.81 7.80 0.02
C LEU A 111 16.22 6.88 1.16
N ALA A 112 16.56 5.62 0.86
CA ALA A 112 17.01 4.66 1.87
C ALA A 112 18.33 5.11 2.53
N HIS A 113 19.32 5.53 1.74
CA HIS A 113 20.61 6.00 2.26
C HIS A 113 20.51 7.36 2.99
N SER A 114 19.47 8.16 2.70
CA SER A 114 19.27 9.46 3.36
C SER A 114 18.97 9.33 4.86
N SER A 115 18.56 8.16 5.33
CA SER A 115 18.09 7.89 6.70
C SER A 115 16.96 8.84 7.16
N ARG A 116 16.26 9.46 6.20
CA ARG A 116 15.12 10.35 6.51
C ARG A 116 13.80 9.62 6.63
N PHE A 117 13.76 8.36 6.18
CA PHE A 117 12.60 7.47 6.23
C PHE A 117 12.98 6.16 6.90
N ASP A 118 12.06 5.59 7.64
CA ASP A 118 12.18 4.24 8.20
C ASP A 118 11.68 3.19 7.20
N ILE A 119 10.66 3.54 6.41
CA ILE A 119 9.98 2.63 5.50
C ILE A 119 9.72 3.32 4.16
N ILE A 120 9.98 2.62 3.05
CA ILE A 120 9.71 3.05 1.68
C ILE A 120 8.78 2.02 1.05
N LEU A 121 7.61 2.47 0.56
CA LEU A 121 6.59 1.61 -0.03
C LEU A 121 6.40 1.95 -1.50
N THR A 122 6.37 0.91 -2.33
CA THR A 122 6.24 1.02 -3.80
C THR A 122 5.24 0.01 -4.35
N GLY A 123 4.89 0.12 -5.63
CA GLY A 123 4.07 -0.82 -6.39
C GLY A 123 4.60 -1.02 -7.80
N HIS A 124 3.70 -1.02 -8.80
CA HIS A 124 3.96 -0.95 -10.23
C HIS A 124 4.65 -2.16 -10.88
N THR A 125 5.70 -2.69 -10.29
CA THR A 125 6.45 -3.81 -10.90
C THR A 125 5.73 -5.14 -10.81
N HIS A 126 4.64 -5.21 -10.02
CA HIS A 126 3.89 -6.41 -9.67
C HIS A 126 4.72 -7.50 -8.94
N ALA A 127 6.02 -7.29 -8.82
CA ALA A 127 6.95 -8.23 -8.19
C ALA A 127 7.10 -7.93 -6.70
N LYS A 128 6.73 -8.89 -5.86
CA LYS A 128 6.95 -8.77 -4.40
C LYS A 128 8.44 -8.65 -4.08
N LYS A 129 8.79 -7.63 -3.27
CA LYS A 129 10.17 -7.41 -2.81
C LYS A 129 10.16 -6.85 -1.40
N ILE A 130 10.99 -7.41 -0.53
CA ILE A 130 11.33 -6.86 0.78
C ILE A 130 12.84 -6.70 0.81
N GLU A 131 13.31 -5.49 1.05
CA GLU A 131 14.73 -5.18 1.14
C GLU A 131 14.99 -4.41 2.44
N LYS A 132 15.92 -4.88 3.23
CA LYS A 132 16.36 -4.22 4.45
C LYS A 132 17.76 -3.69 4.25
N TYR A 133 17.91 -2.37 4.33
CA TYR A 133 19.18 -1.68 4.21
C TYR A 133 19.99 -1.79 5.50
N GLU A 134 21.31 -1.64 5.42
CA GLU A 134 22.22 -1.72 6.58
C GLU A 134 21.89 -0.73 7.70
N ASN A 135 21.35 0.44 7.34
CA ASN A 135 20.89 1.45 8.30
C ASN A 135 19.50 1.15 8.91
N GLY A 136 18.92 -0.01 8.60
CA GLY A 136 17.63 -0.47 9.13
C GLY A 136 16.41 -0.05 8.36
N VAL A 137 16.53 0.76 7.30
CA VAL A 137 15.41 1.16 6.44
C VAL A 137 14.82 -0.06 5.72
N LEU A 138 13.48 -0.18 5.69
CA LEU A 138 12.76 -1.20 4.95
C LEU A 138 12.19 -0.62 3.65
N ALA A 139 12.58 -1.17 2.50
CA ALA A 139 11.92 -0.91 1.22
C ALA A 139 11.05 -2.11 0.83
N ILE A 140 9.77 -1.87 0.54
CA ILE A 140 8.79 -2.93 0.32
C ILE A 140 7.97 -2.64 -0.92
N ASN A 141 7.92 -3.60 -1.82
CA ASN A 141 6.87 -3.75 -2.82
C ASN A 141 6.03 -4.97 -2.41
N PRO A 142 4.74 -4.82 -2.15
CA PRO A 142 3.91 -5.94 -1.69
C PRO A 142 3.60 -6.97 -2.79
N GLY A 143 4.01 -6.69 -4.04
CA GLY A 143 3.53 -7.40 -5.22
C GLY A 143 2.16 -6.90 -5.68
N GLU A 144 1.55 -7.63 -6.58
CA GLU A 144 0.22 -7.34 -7.10
C GLU A 144 -0.87 -8.08 -6.32
N LEU A 145 -1.93 -7.35 -5.93
CA LEU A 145 -3.09 -8.02 -5.35
C LEU A 145 -3.97 -8.68 -6.43
N CYS A 146 -3.97 -8.16 -7.64
CA CYS A 146 -4.77 -8.72 -8.74
C CYS A 146 -4.29 -10.09 -9.23
N GLY A 147 -3.00 -10.37 -9.19
CA GLY A 147 -2.42 -11.63 -9.67
C GLY A 147 -2.42 -11.79 -11.20
N TYR A 148 -2.57 -10.68 -11.97
CA TYR A 148 -2.72 -10.76 -13.43
C TYR A 148 -1.42 -11.03 -14.18
N LEU A 149 -0.28 -10.55 -13.67
CA LEU A 149 1.00 -10.68 -14.36
C LEU A 149 1.86 -11.82 -13.81
N THR A 150 1.91 -11.98 -12.50
CA THR A 150 2.75 -13.00 -11.85
C THR A 150 2.00 -14.31 -11.58
N GLY A 151 0.66 -14.29 -11.64
CA GLY A 151 -0.18 -15.42 -11.21
C GLY A 151 -0.28 -15.57 -9.69
N ASN A 152 0.36 -14.67 -8.91
CA ASN A 152 0.37 -14.72 -7.45
C ASN A 152 -0.24 -13.43 -6.88
N SER A 153 -1.35 -13.57 -6.18
CA SER A 153 -2.00 -12.46 -5.51
C SER A 153 -1.39 -12.25 -4.13
N THR A 154 -0.76 -11.10 -3.91
CA THR A 154 -0.01 -10.84 -2.68
C THR A 154 -0.30 -9.47 -2.08
N PHE A 155 -0.08 -9.35 -0.78
CA PHE A 155 0.06 -8.10 -0.06
C PHE A 155 1.07 -8.27 1.08
N ALA A 156 1.54 -7.17 1.70
CA ALA A 156 2.48 -7.25 2.80
C ALA A 156 1.83 -6.85 4.13
N ILE A 157 2.35 -7.38 5.24
CA ILE A 157 2.05 -6.88 6.59
C ILE A 157 3.37 -6.48 7.24
N ILE A 158 3.43 -5.23 7.71
CA ILE A 158 4.57 -4.66 8.45
C ILE A 158 4.25 -4.63 9.93
N ASP A 159 5.20 -5.02 10.76
CA ASP A 159 5.21 -4.73 12.20
C ASP A 159 6.21 -3.59 12.46
N THR A 160 5.69 -2.39 12.75
CA THR A 160 6.54 -1.19 12.94
C THR A 160 7.40 -1.23 14.19
N GLU A 161 7.02 -2.01 15.20
CA GLU A 161 7.79 -2.16 16.44
C GLU A 161 9.02 -3.04 16.22
N LYS A 162 8.83 -4.12 15.46
CA LYS A 162 9.91 -5.07 15.15
C LYS A 162 10.75 -4.65 13.95
N MET A 163 10.27 -3.69 13.14
CA MET A 163 10.83 -3.35 11.82
C MET A 163 11.03 -4.59 10.97
N ASP A 164 9.94 -5.35 10.84
CA ASP A 164 9.85 -6.60 10.09
C ASP A 164 8.60 -6.63 9.23
N SER A 165 8.61 -7.43 8.18
CA SER A 165 7.50 -7.53 7.25
C SER A 165 7.39 -8.94 6.65
N ASN A 166 6.16 -9.34 6.34
CA ASN A 166 5.86 -10.63 5.73
C ASN A 166 4.94 -10.43 4.53
N ILE A 167 5.20 -11.16 3.46
CA ILE A 167 4.27 -11.28 2.32
C ILE A 167 3.18 -12.30 2.67
N ILE A 168 1.95 -11.93 2.38
CA ILE A 168 0.77 -12.79 2.48
C ILE A 168 0.33 -13.13 1.06
N GLU A 169 0.17 -14.39 0.76
CA GLU A 169 -0.41 -14.91 -0.48
C GLU A 169 -1.87 -15.27 -0.25
N LEU A 170 -2.75 -14.95 -1.24
CA LEU A 170 -4.19 -15.22 -1.21
C LEU A 170 -4.53 -16.60 -1.76
#